data_286b0dcec787125e01e5fc1787268c7a
#
_entry.id   286b0dcec787125e01e5fc1787268c7a
#
_cell.length_a   1.000
_cell.length_b   1.000
_cell.length_c   1.000
_cell.angle_alpha   90.00
_cell.angle_beta   90.00
_cell.angle_gamma   90.00
#
_symmetry.space_group_name_H-M   'P 1'
#
loop_
_entity.id
_entity.type
_entity.pdbx_description
1 polymer ?
#
loop_
_entity_poly.entity_id
_entity_poly.type
_entity_poly.pdbx_seq_one_letter_code
_entity_poly.pdbx_strand_id
1 'polypeptide(L)'
;MSDVQILLSGTLFTITLIALAIAFHAFTSMKTPGARVFGILCVASAIYTVGYAMELMNTSMQAIDFWGKFQYVGLSFIPALWVLLSIDYGNNRTRYNNVFYFFLLMVPMITVFMRFTNEVHHLYYTEMSLVSNGYFTLLQFTKGPWYYVHVVYFIACGIYSTRNYIVLSQRTKALMRIQSLIMAIPMIAILMNVVGTVPYGVDAGPFAVFFVFMLLMFGMYRYNILSLIPKARDKAFDWIQDGVVVLDMDFRLIDMNTAAKKYFRPLALLKN
;
A
#
# COMPACT_ATOMS: atom_id res chain seq x y z
N MET A 1 -26.81 19.34 -2.34
CA MET A 1 -25.91 18.37 -1.71
C MET A 1 -26.36 18.17 -0.28
N SER A 2 -26.40 16.92 0.20
CA SER A 2 -26.72 16.65 1.61
C SER A 2 -25.49 16.91 2.50
N ASP A 3 -25.71 17.17 3.80
CA ASP A 3 -24.61 17.37 4.75
C ASP A 3 -23.68 16.14 4.82
N VAL A 4 -24.25 14.95 4.68
CA VAL A 4 -23.48 13.69 4.64
C VAL A 4 -22.58 13.63 3.40
N GLN A 5 -23.07 14.04 2.25
CA GLN A 5 -22.30 14.10 1.00
C GLN A 5 -21.13 15.08 1.11
N ILE A 6 -21.37 16.27 1.69
CA ILE A 6 -20.33 17.28 1.91
C ILE A 6 -19.26 16.74 2.87
N LEU A 7 -19.67 16.09 3.96
CA LEU A 7 -18.76 15.52 4.95
C LEU A 7 -17.87 14.43 4.34
N LEU A 8 -18.47 13.47 3.61
CA LEU A 8 -17.72 12.37 2.99
C LEU A 8 -16.74 12.87 1.93
N SER A 9 -17.21 13.74 1.01
CA SER A 9 -16.36 14.30 -0.04
C SER A 9 -15.24 15.19 0.56
N GLY A 10 -15.55 16.01 1.56
CA GLY A 10 -14.57 16.83 2.27
C GLY A 10 -13.49 15.99 2.97
N THR A 11 -13.90 14.87 3.59
CA THR A 11 -12.95 13.91 4.18
C THR A 11 -12.03 13.32 3.11
N LEU A 12 -12.56 12.92 1.96
CA LEU A 12 -11.78 12.36 0.85
C LEU A 12 -10.82 13.39 0.24
N PHE A 13 -11.21 14.65 0.08
CA PHE A 13 -10.29 15.70 -0.34
C PHE A 13 -9.16 15.91 0.67
N THR A 14 -9.48 15.87 1.97
CA THR A 14 -8.45 15.96 3.02
C THR A 14 -7.46 14.78 2.92
N ILE A 15 -7.94 13.55 2.71
CA ILE A 15 -7.11 12.37 2.49
C ILE A 15 -6.23 12.54 1.26
N THR A 16 -6.78 13.08 0.17
CA THR A 16 -6.05 13.37 -1.07
C THR A 16 -4.90 14.36 -0.82
N LEU A 17 -5.16 15.45 -0.11
CA LEU A 17 -4.12 16.44 0.22
C LEU A 17 -3.01 15.84 1.09
N ILE A 18 -3.37 15.04 2.08
CA ILE A 18 -2.40 14.31 2.92
C ILE A 18 -1.57 13.37 2.06
N ALA A 19 -2.18 12.60 1.15
CA ALA A 19 -1.46 11.71 0.24
C ALA A 19 -0.46 12.46 -0.64
N LEU A 20 -0.86 13.60 -1.21
CA LEU A 20 0.01 14.43 -2.04
C LEU A 20 1.15 15.07 -1.23
N ALA A 21 0.90 15.52 -0.01
CA ALA A 21 1.93 16.05 0.88
C ALA A 21 2.97 14.97 1.23
N ILE A 22 2.52 13.74 1.52
CA ILE A 22 3.40 12.60 1.77
C ILE A 22 4.18 12.25 0.50
N ALA A 23 3.55 12.25 -0.68
CA ALA A 23 4.23 12.02 -1.96
C ALA A 23 5.34 13.05 -2.20
N PHE A 24 5.03 14.33 -2.01
CA PHE A 24 6.03 15.41 -2.14
C PHE A 24 7.21 15.20 -1.19
N HIS A 25 6.94 14.90 0.08
CA HIS A 25 7.99 14.60 1.05
C HIS A 25 8.82 13.37 0.64
N ALA A 26 8.17 12.32 0.14
CA ALA A 26 8.85 11.11 -0.31
C ALA A 26 9.80 11.38 -1.50
N PHE A 27 9.40 12.23 -2.44
CA PHE A 27 10.23 12.56 -3.60
C PHE A 27 11.38 13.52 -3.26
N THR A 28 11.18 14.46 -2.33
CA THR A 28 12.15 15.54 -2.06
C THR A 28 13.10 15.23 -0.92
N SER A 29 12.62 14.63 0.15
CA SER A 29 13.35 14.53 1.42
C SER A 29 13.80 13.12 1.77
N MET A 30 13.14 12.08 1.25
CA MET A 30 13.47 10.71 1.58
C MET A 30 14.59 10.16 0.69
N LYS A 31 15.72 9.79 1.30
CA LYS A 31 16.88 9.17 0.61
C LYS A 31 16.92 7.65 0.73
N THR A 32 15.81 7.03 1.12
CA THR A 32 15.72 5.59 1.35
C THR A 32 15.34 4.84 0.07
N PRO A 33 15.80 3.59 -0.13
CA PRO A 33 15.25 2.72 -1.18
C PRO A 33 13.75 2.58 -1.00
N GLY A 34 13.03 2.61 -2.13
CA GLY A 34 11.58 2.57 -2.13
C GLY A 34 10.89 3.92 -1.97
N ALA A 35 11.59 5.01 -1.60
CA ALA A 35 10.98 6.32 -1.44
C ALA A 35 10.24 6.79 -2.71
N ARG A 36 10.82 6.58 -3.89
CA ARG A 36 10.18 6.92 -5.17
C ARG A 36 8.92 6.08 -5.42
N VAL A 37 8.99 4.77 -5.18
CA VAL A 37 7.84 3.88 -5.33
C VAL A 37 6.75 4.24 -4.33
N PHE A 38 7.12 4.58 -3.10
CA PHE A 38 6.20 5.05 -2.08
C PHE A 38 5.53 6.37 -2.48
N GLY A 39 6.28 7.32 -3.01
CA GLY A 39 5.73 8.58 -3.55
C GLY A 39 4.72 8.32 -4.69
N ILE A 40 5.05 7.42 -5.63
CA ILE A 40 4.13 7.02 -6.72
C ILE A 40 2.87 6.34 -6.15
N LEU A 41 3.01 5.48 -5.13
CA LEU A 41 1.88 4.85 -4.44
C LEU A 41 0.95 5.91 -3.82
N CYS A 42 1.52 6.95 -3.18
CA CYS A 42 0.73 8.04 -2.62
C CYS A 42 0.01 8.85 -3.70
N VAL A 43 0.64 9.09 -4.86
CA VAL A 43 -0.01 9.75 -6.01
C VAL A 43 -1.15 8.88 -6.56
N ALA A 44 -0.93 7.59 -6.76
CA ALA A 44 -1.96 6.66 -7.22
C ALA A 44 -3.16 6.62 -6.25
N SER A 45 -2.88 6.63 -4.95
CA SER A 45 -3.93 6.71 -3.92
C SER A 45 -4.67 8.05 -3.93
N ALA A 46 -3.97 9.17 -4.19
CA ALA A 46 -4.59 10.49 -4.34
C ALA A 46 -5.53 10.56 -5.56
N ILE A 47 -5.15 9.95 -6.69
CA ILE A 47 -6.01 9.83 -7.87
C ILE A 47 -7.28 9.03 -7.53
N TYR A 48 -7.15 7.94 -6.79
CA TYR A 48 -8.28 7.13 -6.35
C TYR A 48 -9.22 7.91 -5.43
N THR A 49 -8.69 8.57 -4.40
CA THR A 49 -9.51 9.27 -3.40
C THR A 49 -10.16 10.52 -3.96
N VAL A 50 -9.47 11.32 -4.79
CA VAL A 50 -10.08 12.49 -5.43
C VAL A 50 -11.14 12.08 -6.46
N GLY A 51 -10.89 11.02 -7.23
CA GLY A 51 -11.87 10.49 -8.17
C GLY A 51 -13.16 10.09 -7.47
N TYR A 52 -13.07 9.40 -6.33
CA TYR A 52 -14.24 9.01 -5.55
C TYR A 52 -14.93 10.20 -4.89
N ALA A 53 -14.19 11.20 -4.40
CA ALA A 53 -14.77 12.44 -3.88
C ALA A 53 -15.62 13.15 -4.95
N MET A 54 -15.08 13.25 -6.16
CA MET A 54 -15.77 13.87 -7.29
C MET A 54 -16.96 13.02 -7.77
N GLU A 55 -16.86 11.69 -7.74
CA GLU A 55 -17.99 10.79 -8.03
C GLU A 55 -19.16 11.06 -7.08
N LEU A 56 -18.89 11.10 -5.77
CA LEU A 56 -19.91 11.36 -4.75
C LEU A 56 -20.58 12.73 -4.88
N MET A 57 -19.89 13.72 -5.42
CA MET A 57 -20.44 15.09 -5.60
C MET A 57 -21.33 15.23 -6.84
N ASN A 58 -21.33 14.26 -7.74
CA ASN A 58 -22.06 14.32 -8.99
C ASN A 58 -23.37 13.55 -8.93
N THR A 59 -24.31 13.90 -9.81
CA THR A 59 -25.64 13.28 -9.92
C THR A 59 -25.94 12.74 -11.33
N SER A 60 -25.15 13.15 -12.33
CA SER A 60 -25.34 12.67 -13.70
C SER A 60 -24.54 11.39 -13.95
N MET A 61 -25.14 10.45 -14.68
CA MET A 61 -24.50 9.19 -15.07
C MET A 61 -23.16 9.41 -15.75
N GLN A 62 -23.07 10.38 -16.66
CA GLN A 62 -21.84 10.67 -17.41
C GLN A 62 -20.70 11.13 -16.49
N ALA A 63 -21.00 12.05 -15.54
CA ALA A 63 -19.98 12.55 -14.61
C ALA A 63 -19.55 11.46 -13.61
N ILE A 64 -20.51 10.71 -13.05
CA ILE A 64 -20.22 9.61 -12.12
C ILE A 64 -19.37 8.54 -12.79
N ASP A 65 -19.72 8.10 -14.01
CA ASP A 65 -18.93 7.11 -14.75
C ASP A 65 -17.55 7.64 -15.13
N PHE A 66 -17.43 8.90 -15.55
CA PHE A 66 -16.14 9.53 -15.83
C PHE A 66 -15.21 9.50 -14.61
N TRP A 67 -15.69 9.96 -13.46
CA TRP A 67 -14.89 9.96 -12.24
C TRP A 67 -14.64 8.55 -11.72
N GLY A 68 -15.58 7.63 -11.90
CA GLY A 68 -15.38 6.21 -11.67
C GLY A 68 -14.28 5.63 -12.54
N LYS A 69 -14.19 5.95 -13.84
CA LYS A 69 -13.08 5.58 -14.72
C LYS A 69 -11.76 6.20 -14.27
N PHE A 70 -11.77 7.48 -13.91
CA PHE A 70 -10.59 8.20 -13.44
C PHE A 70 -9.96 7.56 -12.20
N GLN A 71 -10.75 7.07 -11.25
CA GLN A 71 -10.26 6.36 -10.07
C GLN A 71 -9.37 5.18 -10.45
N TYR A 72 -9.72 4.43 -11.50
CA TYR A 72 -8.98 3.23 -11.93
C TYR A 72 -7.58 3.54 -12.46
N VAL A 73 -7.30 4.77 -12.88
CA VAL A 73 -5.93 5.20 -13.23
C VAL A 73 -4.99 5.10 -12.01
N GLY A 74 -5.51 5.33 -10.81
CA GLY A 74 -4.75 5.13 -9.56
C GLY A 74 -4.96 3.75 -8.97
N LEU A 75 -6.21 3.38 -8.71
CA LEU A 75 -6.60 2.15 -7.99
C LEU A 75 -5.97 0.89 -8.57
N SER A 76 -5.93 0.75 -9.90
CA SER A 76 -5.41 -0.45 -10.55
C SER A 76 -3.94 -0.70 -10.26
N PHE A 77 -3.14 0.36 -10.09
CA PHE A 77 -1.70 0.26 -9.86
C PHE A 77 -1.33 0.08 -8.38
N ILE A 78 -2.20 0.40 -7.44
CA ILE A 78 -1.92 0.30 -5.99
C ILE A 78 -1.34 -1.07 -5.61
N PRO A 79 -1.93 -2.22 -5.99
CA PRO A 79 -1.41 -3.54 -5.60
C PRO A 79 -0.01 -3.82 -6.18
N ALA A 80 0.24 -3.43 -7.45
CA ALA A 80 1.57 -3.55 -8.05
C ALA A 80 2.61 -2.71 -7.32
N LEU A 81 2.26 -1.46 -6.99
CA LEU A 81 3.14 -0.54 -6.26
C LEU A 81 3.47 -1.05 -4.85
N TRP A 82 2.54 -1.72 -4.18
CA TRP A 82 2.81 -2.40 -2.92
C TRP A 82 3.85 -3.53 -3.07
N VAL A 83 3.75 -4.32 -4.13
CA VAL A 83 4.75 -5.36 -4.45
C VAL A 83 6.11 -4.71 -4.69
N LEU A 84 6.18 -3.69 -5.56
CA LEU A 84 7.42 -2.97 -5.86
C LEU A 84 8.05 -2.35 -4.59
N LEU A 85 7.23 -1.75 -3.74
CA LEU A 85 7.68 -1.18 -2.47
C LEU A 85 8.25 -2.27 -1.55
N SER A 86 7.63 -3.44 -1.47
CA SER A 86 8.11 -4.57 -0.67
C SER A 86 9.45 -5.12 -1.17
N ILE A 87 9.67 -5.13 -2.50
CA ILE A 87 10.92 -5.55 -3.14
C ILE A 87 12.03 -4.52 -2.85
N ASP A 88 11.73 -3.23 -2.99
CA ASP A 88 12.68 -2.15 -2.71
C ASP A 88 13.10 -2.11 -1.25
N TYR A 89 12.13 -2.23 -0.35
CA TYR A 89 12.39 -2.31 1.08
C TYR A 89 13.34 -3.47 1.43
N GLY A 90 13.21 -4.61 0.73
CA GLY A 90 14.08 -5.78 0.87
C GLY A 90 15.45 -5.63 0.22
N ASN A 91 15.68 -4.58 -0.56
CA ASN A 91 16.85 -4.44 -1.44
C ASN A 91 17.06 -5.65 -2.37
N ASN A 92 15.94 -6.22 -2.84
CA ASN A 92 15.91 -7.45 -3.63
C ASN A 92 15.66 -7.21 -5.13
N ARG A 93 15.89 -6.00 -5.65
CA ARG A 93 15.63 -5.67 -7.07
C ARG A 93 16.37 -6.59 -8.05
N THR A 94 17.59 -6.97 -7.75
CA THR A 94 18.40 -7.85 -8.60
C THR A 94 17.88 -9.28 -8.68
N ARG A 95 16.96 -9.68 -7.79
CA ARG A 95 16.36 -11.01 -7.77
C ARG A 95 15.32 -11.22 -8.85
N TYR A 96 14.73 -10.13 -9.36
CA TYR A 96 13.61 -10.18 -10.31
C TYR A 96 14.06 -9.68 -11.68
N ASN A 97 13.65 -10.38 -12.73
CA ASN A 97 13.94 -10.01 -14.11
C ASN A 97 12.86 -9.09 -14.70
N ASN A 98 13.14 -8.53 -15.87
CA ASN A 98 12.20 -7.62 -16.56
C ASN A 98 10.86 -8.29 -16.88
N VAL A 99 10.83 -9.61 -17.07
CA VAL A 99 9.61 -10.38 -17.35
C VAL A 99 8.65 -10.33 -16.16
N PHE A 100 9.18 -10.44 -14.93
CA PHE A 100 8.36 -10.30 -13.72
C PHE A 100 7.71 -8.91 -13.63
N TYR A 101 8.47 -7.84 -13.86
CA TYR A 101 7.94 -6.48 -13.81
C TYR A 101 6.92 -6.24 -14.92
N PHE A 102 7.13 -6.81 -16.11
CA PHE A 102 6.18 -6.75 -17.21
C PHE A 102 4.82 -7.35 -16.81
N PHE A 103 4.80 -8.59 -16.31
CA PHE A 103 3.55 -9.23 -15.88
C PHE A 103 2.90 -8.52 -14.69
N LEU A 104 3.69 -8.02 -13.75
CA LEU A 104 3.18 -7.26 -12.60
C LEU A 104 2.45 -5.99 -13.04
N LEU A 105 2.94 -5.27 -14.05
CA LEU A 105 2.33 -4.04 -14.51
C LEU A 105 1.28 -4.25 -15.61
N MET A 106 1.28 -5.39 -16.29
CA MET A 106 0.35 -5.71 -17.36
C MET A 106 -1.10 -5.77 -16.87
N VAL A 107 -1.36 -6.40 -15.72
CA VAL A 107 -2.73 -6.51 -15.18
C VAL A 107 -3.34 -5.14 -14.86
N PRO A 108 -2.67 -4.22 -14.14
CA PRO A 108 -3.16 -2.86 -13.94
C PRO A 108 -3.47 -2.12 -15.26
N MET A 109 -2.56 -2.20 -16.23
CA MET A 109 -2.75 -1.54 -17.53
C MET A 109 -3.99 -2.07 -18.27
N ILE A 110 -4.14 -3.40 -18.32
CA ILE A 110 -5.34 -4.01 -18.93
C ILE A 110 -6.58 -3.64 -18.12
N THR A 111 -6.51 -3.56 -16.80
CA THR A 111 -7.66 -3.17 -15.96
C THR A 111 -8.13 -1.75 -16.25
N VAL A 112 -7.21 -0.79 -16.39
CA VAL A 112 -7.55 0.56 -16.83
C VAL A 112 -8.22 0.51 -18.20
N PHE A 113 -7.62 -0.17 -19.16
CA PHE A 113 -8.16 -0.31 -20.51
C PHE A 113 -9.59 -0.91 -20.48
N MET A 114 -9.79 -2.02 -19.77
CA MET A 114 -11.08 -2.69 -19.62
C MET A 114 -12.13 -1.79 -18.95
N ARG A 115 -11.73 -0.93 -18.00
CA ARG A 115 -12.68 -0.01 -17.38
C ARG A 115 -13.08 1.13 -18.31
N PHE A 116 -12.14 1.68 -19.09
CA PHE A 116 -12.42 2.75 -20.04
C PHE A 116 -13.22 2.29 -21.26
N THR A 117 -13.08 1.05 -21.69
CA THR A 117 -13.77 0.47 -22.83
C THR A 117 -14.98 -0.39 -22.45
N ASN A 118 -15.39 -0.37 -21.17
CA ASN A 118 -16.44 -1.24 -20.64
C ASN A 118 -17.77 -1.16 -21.38
N GLU A 119 -18.12 -0.01 -21.94
CA GLU A 119 -19.33 0.21 -22.73
C GLU A 119 -19.41 -0.69 -23.98
N VAL A 120 -18.26 -1.16 -24.48
CA VAL A 120 -18.19 -2.00 -25.69
C VAL A 120 -18.35 -3.49 -25.38
N HIS A 121 -17.79 -3.95 -24.27
CA HIS A 121 -17.66 -5.38 -23.99
C HIS A 121 -18.33 -5.85 -22.70
N HIS A 122 -18.69 -4.94 -21.80
CA HIS A 122 -19.34 -5.21 -20.51
C HIS A 122 -18.62 -6.26 -19.62
N LEU A 123 -17.29 -6.41 -19.77
CA LEU A 123 -16.50 -7.41 -19.02
C LEU A 123 -16.10 -6.94 -17.62
N TYR A 124 -16.05 -5.62 -17.38
CA TYR A 124 -15.72 -5.09 -16.06
C TYR A 124 -16.99 -4.93 -15.20
N TYR A 125 -17.99 -4.22 -15.73
CA TYR A 125 -19.34 -4.11 -15.20
C TYR A 125 -20.34 -4.52 -16.29
N THR A 126 -21.21 -5.48 -15.98
CA THR A 126 -22.20 -5.98 -16.93
C THR A 126 -23.38 -5.02 -17.04
N GLU A 127 -23.80 -4.44 -15.92
CA GLU A 127 -24.88 -3.47 -15.85
C GLU A 127 -24.48 -2.33 -14.93
N MET A 128 -24.92 -1.12 -15.28
CA MET A 128 -24.68 0.09 -14.48
C MET A 128 -25.97 0.91 -14.43
N SER A 129 -26.37 1.32 -13.24
CA SER A 129 -27.55 2.18 -13.01
C SER A 129 -27.28 3.18 -11.88
N LEU A 130 -28.03 4.27 -11.86
CA LEU A 130 -27.99 5.22 -10.75
C LEU A 130 -29.02 4.85 -9.71
N VAL A 131 -28.63 4.82 -8.47
CA VAL A 131 -29.51 4.61 -7.32
C VAL A 131 -29.28 5.73 -6.31
N SER A 132 -30.38 6.33 -5.84
CA SER A 132 -30.34 7.29 -4.74
C SER A 132 -30.61 6.56 -3.42
N ASN A 133 -29.75 6.77 -2.44
CA ASN A 133 -29.95 6.27 -1.07
C ASN A 133 -30.61 7.30 -0.14
N GLY A 134 -31.16 8.40 -0.71
CA GLY A 134 -31.75 9.50 0.02
C GLY A 134 -30.78 10.61 0.45
N TYR A 135 -29.49 10.33 0.47
CA TYR A 135 -28.44 11.29 0.81
C TYR A 135 -27.64 11.73 -0.43
N PHE A 136 -27.34 10.82 -1.33
CA PHE A 136 -26.59 11.06 -2.57
C PHE A 136 -26.91 10.01 -3.63
N THR A 137 -26.49 10.27 -4.86
CA THR A 137 -26.62 9.34 -5.99
C THR A 137 -25.37 8.49 -6.10
N LEU A 138 -25.55 7.18 -6.24
CA LEU A 138 -24.47 6.21 -6.37
C LEU A 138 -24.60 5.43 -7.66
N LEU A 139 -23.46 4.99 -8.18
CA LEU A 139 -23.40 4.00 -9.25
C LEU A 139 -23.61 2.60 -8.66
N GLN A 140 -24.75 2.00 -8.95
CA GLN A 140 -24.95 0.58 -8.73
C GLN A 140 -24.53 -0.18 -9.97
N PHE A 141 -23.73 -1.23 -9.79
CA PHE A 141 -23.21 -2.04 -10.88
C PHE A 141 -23.19 -3.53 -10.55
N THR A 142 -23.40 -4.33 -11.58
CA THR A 142 -23.19 -5.78 -11.53
C THR A 142 -21.77 -6.09 -11.98
N LYS A 143 -21.04 -6.85 -11.18
CA LYS A 143 -19.62 -7.14 -11.38
C LYS A 143 -19.42 -8.12 -12.53
N GLY A 144 -18.62 -7.74 -13.51
CA GLY A 144 -18.26 -8.60 -14.65
C GLY A 144 -17.05 -9.50 -14.33
N PRO A 145 -16.70 -10.41 -15.25
CA PRO A 145 -15.61 -11.39 -15.03
C PRO A 145 -14.25 -10.73 -14.81
N TRP A 146 -13.92 -9.63 -15.50
CA TRP A 146 -12.64 -8.93 -15.30
C TRP A 146 -12.51 -8.25 -13.94
N TYR A 147 -13.63 -7.84 -13.33
CA TYR A 147 -13.64 -7.34 -11.96
C TYR A 147 -13.04 -8.38 -11.01
N TYR A 148 -13.42 -9.63 -11.11
CA TYR A 148 -12.90 -10.71 -10.27
C TYR A 148 -11.43 -11.03 -10.56
N VAL A 149 -10.98 -10.91 -11.81
CA VAL A 149 -9.55 -11.01 -12.15
C VAL A 149 -8.76 -9.94 -11.42
N HIS A 150 -9.25 -8.70 -11.42
CA HIS A 150 -8.61 -7.59 -10.69
C HIS A 150 -8.61 -7.82 -9.17
N VAL A 151 -9.70 -8.34 -8.59
CA VAL A 151 -9.78 -8.68 -7.16
C VAL A 151 -8.77 -9.77 -6.80
N VAL A 152 -8.69 -10.86 -7.57
CA VAL A 152 -7.71 -11.93 -7.35
C VAL A 152 -6.27 -11.39 -7.44
N TYR A 153 -6.00 -10.55 -8.43
CA TYR A 153 -4.71 -9.89 -8.58
C TYR A 153 -4.38 -9.02 -7.34
N PHE A 154 -5.34 -8.23 -6.85
CA PHE A 154 -5.17 -7.40 -5.65
C PHE A 154 -4.80 -8.26 -4.44
N ILE A 155 -5.55 -9.34 -4.21
CA ILE A 155 -5.31 -10.28 -3.10
C ILE A 155 -3.92 -10.94 -3.23
N ALA A 156 -3.57 -11.42 -4.42
CA ALA A 156 -2.28 -12.06 -4.68
C ALA A 156 -1.10 -11.11 -4.42
N CYS A 157 -1.18 -9.87 -4.89
CA CYS A 157 -0.20 -8.83 -4.63
C CYS A 157 -0.08 -8.50 -3.13
N GLY A 158 -1.22 -8.43 -2.43
CA GLY A 158 -1.25 -8.18 -0.99
C GLY A 158 -0.61 -9.31 -0.18
N ILE A 159 -0.92 -10.57 -0.49
CA ILE A 159 -0.30 -11.74 0.16
C ILE A 159 1.20 -11.75 -0.10
N TYR A 160 1.62 -11.54 -1.35
CA TYR A 160 3.02 -11.49 -1.74
C TYR A 160 3.79 -10.39 -0.99
N SER A 161 3.25 -9.18 -0.95
CA SER A 161 3.85 -8.04 -0.24
C SER A 161 3.97 -8.31 1.25
N THR A 162 2.91 -8.83 1.88
CA THR A 162 2.88 -9.17 3.30
C THR A 162 3.95 -10.21 3.63
N ARG A 163 4.06 -11.28 2.83
CA ARG A 163 5.11 -12.29 2.99
C ARG A 163 6.51 -11.68 2.92
N ASN A 164 6.77 -10.82 1.93
CA ASN A 164 8.06 -10.16 1.80
C ASN A 164 8.39 -9.32 3.04
N TYR A 165 7.45 -8.54 3.53
CA TYR A 165 7.65 -7.72 4.71
C TYR A 165 7.88 -8.57 5.98
N ILE A 166 7.14 -9.66 6.17
CA ILE A 166 7.33 -10.58 7.31
C ILE A 166 8.73 -11.20 7.29
N VAL A 167 9.17 -11.70 6.14
CA VAL A 167 10.50 -12.32 5.98
C VAL A 167 11.61 -11.30 6.25
N LEU A 168 11.41 -10.03 5.89
CA LEU A 168 12.40 -8.97 6.05
C LEU A 168 12.39 -8.34 7.44
N SER A 169 11.25 -8.35 8.13
CA SER A 169 11.06 -7.68 9.42
C SER A 169 11.33 -8.59 10.63
N GLN A 170 12.12 -9.64 10.50
CA GLN A 170 12.45 -10.57 11.62
C GLN A 170 12.96 -9.89 12.90
N ARG A 171 13.13 -8.56 12.90
CA ARG A 171 13.76 -7.79 13.98
C ARG A 171 12.83 -7.35 15.10
N THR A 172 11.52 -7.11 14.86
CA THR A 172 10.58 -6.76 15.97
C THR A 172 9.14 -7.19 15.67
N LYS A 173 8.52 -7.85 16.68
CA LYS A 173 7.09 -8.25 16.63
C LYS A 173 6.14 -7.04 16.39
N ALA A 174 6.54 -5.84 16.82
CA ALA A 174 5.75 -4.62 16.62
C ALA A 174 5.68 -4.20 15.15
N LEU A 175 6.80 -4.24 14.42
CA LEU A 175 6.85 -3.95 12.99
C LEU A 175 5.99 -4.92 12.17
N MET A 176 6.04 -6.22 12.51
CA MET A 176 5.18 -7.23 11.88
C MET A 176 3.70 -6.91 12.05
N ARG A 177 3.27 -6.52 13.27
CA ARG A 177 1.87 -6.18 13.56
C ARG A 177 1.39 -4.97 12.75
N ILE A 178 2.19 -3.89 12.72
CA ILE A 178 1.85 -2.69 11.94
C ILE A 178 1.73 -3.02 10.46
N GLN A 179 2.67 -3.78 9.91
CA GLN A 179 2.67 -4.16 8.52
C GLN A 179 1.47 -5.06 8.17
N SER A 180 1.11 -6.00 9.06
CA SER A 180 -0.08 -6.84 8.88
C SER A 180 -1.36 -6.02 8.88
N LEU A 181 -1.47 -5.00 9.74
CA LEU A 181 -2.62 -4.08 9.77
C LEU A 181 -2.70 -3.23 8.51
N ILE A 182 -1.58 -2.69 8.04
CA ILE A 182 -1.51 -1.92 6.79
C ILE A 182 -2.05 -2.73 5.60
N MET A 183 -1.80 -4.04 5.55
CA MET A 183 -2.32 -4.90 4.50
C MET A 183 -3.74 -5.40 4.75
N ALA A 184 -4.12 -5.65 6.01
CA ALA A 184 -5.45 -6.16 6.36
C ALA A 184 -6.57 -5.15 6.05
N ILE A 185 -6.32 -3.85 6.28
CA ILE A 185 -7.34 -2.81 6.10
C ILE A 185 -7.86 -2.74 4.65
N PRO A 186 -7.01 -2.62 3.60
CA PRO A 186 -7.48 -2.64 2.22
C PRO A 186 -8.10 -3.97 1.82
N MET A 187 -7.60 -5.11 2.38
CA MET A 187 -8.17 -6.42 2.11
C MET A 187 -9.60 -6.54 2.64
N ILE A 188 -9.87 -6.04 3.84
CA ILE A 188 -11.21 -5.99 4.42
C ILE A 188 -12.12 -5.09 3.56
N ALA A 189 -11.64 -3.91 3.16
CA ALA A 189 -12.43 -3.00 2.33
C ALA A 189 -12.83 -3.64 0.99
N ILE A 190 -11.92 -4.33 0.29
CA ILE A 190 -12.24 -4.99 -0.97
C ILE A 190 -13.19 -6.18 -0.76
N LEU A 191 -13.04 -6.94 0.33
CA LEU A 191 -13.96 -8.03 0.66
C LEU A 191 -15.37 -7.50 0.94
N MET A 192 -15.53 -6.39 1.67
CA MET A 192 -16.82 -5.74 1.87
C MET A 192 -17.47 -5.34 0.55
N ASN A 193 -16.70 -4.79 -0.40
CA ASN A 193 -17.18 -4.46 -1.73
C ASN A 193 -17.57 -5.70 -2.54
N VAL A 194 -16.80 -6.80 -2.45
CA VAL A 194 -17.11 -8.06 -3.16
C VAL A 194 -18.39 -8.68 -2.63
N VAL A 195 -18.56 -8.73 -1.32
CA VAL A 195 -19.75 -9.31 -0.65
C VAL A 195 -20.97 -8.41 -0.76
N GLY A 196 -20.78 -7.09 -1.00
CA GLY A 196 -21.88 -6.13 -1.07
C GLY A 196 -22.40 -5.68 0.30
N THR A 197 -21.58 -5.81 1.35
CA THR A 197 -21.95 -5.43 2.74
C THR A 197 -21.53 -3.99 3.08
N VAL A 198 -21.38 -3.14 2.07
CA VAL A 198 -20.90 -1.76 2.24
C VAL A 198 -22.04 -0.89 2.77
N PRO A 199 -21.90 -0.21 3.92
CA PRO A 199 -22.93 0.66 4.45
C PRO A 199 -23.28 1.78 3.47
N TYR A 200 -24.57 2.01 3.27
CA TYR A 200 -25.11 3.03 2.34
C TYR A 200 -24.62 2.91 0.88
N GLY A 201 -24.00 1.82 0.49
CA GLY A 201 -23.40 1.62 -0.84
C GLY A 201 -22.09 2.40 -1.07
N VAL A 202 -21.52 2.98 -0.01
CA VAL A 202 -20.29 3.81 -0.07
C VAL A 202 -19.05 2.89 -0.12
N ASP A 203 -18.19 3.06 -1.13
CA ASP A 203 -16.93 2.30 -1.20
C ASP A 203 -16.04 2.61 0.02
N ALA A 204 -15.70 1.58 0.78
CA ALA A 204 -14.83 1.68 1.94
C ALA A 204 -13.34 1.84 1.56
N GLY A 205 -12.95 1.49 0.32
CA GLY A 205 -11.58 1.50 -0.14
C GLY A 205 -10.87 2.85 -0.02
N PRO A 206 -11.44 3.96 -0.52
CA PRO A 206 -10.82 5.27 -0.41
C PRO A 206 -10.60 5.74 1.03
N PHE A 207 -11.52 5.37 1.95
CA PHE A 207 -11.36 5.66 3.37
C PHE A 207 -10.31 4.76 4.03
N ALA A 208 -10.18 3.52 3.60
CA ALA A 208 -9.14 2.61 4.06
C ALA A 208 -7.73 3.17 3.80
N VAL A 209 -7.54 3.90 2.71
CA VAL A 209 -6.28 4.60 2.37
C VAL A 209 -5.84 5.54 3.48
N PHE A 210 -6.76 6.26 4.12
CA PHE A 210 -6.45 7.15 5.25
C PHE A 210 -5.81 6.38 6.41
N PHE A 211 -6.43 5.30 6.83
CA PHE A 211 -5.91 4.47 7.93
C PHE A 211 -4.55 3.86 7.58
N VAL A 212 -4.36 3.45 6.32
CA VAL A 212 -3.07 2.96 5.83
C VAL A 212 -1.99 4.04 5.94
N PHE A 213 -2.28 5.28 5.52
CA PHE A 213 -1.32 6.38 5.64
C PHE A 213 -1.02 6.75 7.08
N MET A 214 -2.01 6.75 7.97
CA MET A 214 -1.81 6.98 9.40
C MET A 214 -0.89 5.93 10.02
N LEU A 215 -1.10 4.65 9.68
CA LEU A 215 -0.24 3.55 10.15
C LEU A 215 1.17 3.63 9.56
N LEU A 216 1.30 4.00 8.29
CA LEU A 216 2.61 4.21 7.65
C LEU A 216 3.36 5.37 8.31
N MET A 217 2.71 6.52 8.51
CA MET A 217 3.29 7.68 9.21
C MET A 217 3.74 7.31 10.64
N PHE A 218 2.88 6.64 11.39
CA PHE A 218 3.23 6.14 12.73
C PHE A 218 4.43 5.20 12.70
N GLY A 219 4.42 4.24 11.77
CA GLY A 219 5.52 3.30 11.58
C GLY A 219 6.82 3.99 11.16
N MET A 220 6.75 4.99 10.29
CA MET A 220 7.91 5.80 9.89
C MET A 220 8.49 6.56 11.08
N TYR A 221 7.63 7.27 11.83
CA TYR A 221 8.06 8.09 12.96
C TYR A 221 8.59 7.24 14.13
N ARG A 222 7.87 6.18 14.51
CA ARG A 222 8.20 5.38 15.70
C ARG A 222 9.27 4.32 15.48
N TYR A 223 9.35 3.76 14.25
CA TYR A 223 10.20 2.60 13.96
C TYR A 223 11.14 2.80 12.78
N ASN A 224 11.18 4.00 12.19
CA ASN A 224 11.99 4.28 10.99
C ASN A 224 11.82 3.21 9.88
N ILE A 225 10.58 2.77 9.63
CA ILE A 225 10.27 1.65 8.73
C ILE A 225 10.91 1.80 7.35
N LEU A 226 11.02 3.03 6.84
CA LEU A 226 11.61 3.32 5.54
C LEU A 226 13.09 3.72 5.61
N SER A 227 13.73 3.70 6.78
CA SER A 227 15.14 4.04 6.88
C SER A 227 16.04 2.80 6.71
N LEU A 228 17.09 2.94 5.91
CA LEU A 228 18.15 1.94 5.75
C LEU A 228 19.28 2.09 6.76
N ILE A 229 19.26 3.16 7.56
CA ILE A 229 20.33 3.46 8.51
C ILE A 229 20.68 2.25 9.39
N PRO A 230 19.70 1.48 9.95
CA PRO A 230 20.02 0.26 10.69
C PRO A 230 20.78 -0.78 9.86
N LYS A 231 20.37 -1.02 8.60
CA LYS A 231 21.05 -2.03 7.73
C LYS A 231 22.45 -1.63 7.31
N ALA A 232 22.69 -0.34 7.02
CA ALA A 232 24.02 0.15 6.68
C ALA A 232 24.94 0.09 7.91
N ARG A 233 24.44 0.45 9.09
CA ARG A 233 25.15 0.36 10.37
C ARG A 233 25.49 -1.09 10.72
N ASP A 234 24.52 -2.00 10.59
CA ASP A 234 24.75 -3.43 10.88
C ASP A 234 25.76 -4.05 9.92
N LYS A 235 25.69 -3.72 8.61
CA LYS A 235 26.69 -4.17 7.63
C LYS A 235 28.06 -3.58 7.91
N ALA A 236 28.15 -2.27 8.21
CA ALA A 236 29.40 -1.64 8.57
C ALA A 236 29.99 -2.29 9.83
N PHE A 237 29.17 -2.57 10.85
CA PHE A 237 29.55 -3.26 12.06
C PHE A 237 30.10 -4.68 11.78
N ASP A 238 29.43 -5.44 10.90
CA ASP A 238 29.88 -6.76 10.51
C ASP A 238 31.10 -6.77 9.57
N TRP A 239 31.38 -5.67 8.84
CA TRP A 239 32.54 -5.55 7.96
C TRP A 239 33.82 -5.12 8.68
N ILE A 240 33.71 -4.64 9.93
CA ILE A 240 34.89 -4.36 10.75
C ILE A 240 35.62 -5.69 10.97
N GLN A 241 36.89 -5.73 10.55
CA GLN A 241 37.73 -6.93 10.67
C GLN A 241 38.12 -7.21 12.11
N ASP A 242 38.17 -6.21 12.95
CA ASP A 242 38.38 -6.36 14.38
C ASP A 242 37.14 -6.86 15.09
N GLY A 243 37.29 -7.66 16.14
CA GLY A 243 36.20 -8.16 16.98
C GLY A 243 35.61 -7.03 17.81
N VAL A 244 34.39 -6.58 17.47
CA VAL A 244 33.66 -5.56 18.25
C VAL A 244 32.57 -6.23 19.07
N VAL A 245 32.56 -5.95 20.37
CA VAL A 245 31.59 -6.42 21.36
C VAL A 245 30.91 -5.20 21.98
N VAL A 246 29.60 -5.17 22.02
CA VAL A 246 28.80 -4.12 22.64
C VAL A 246 28.17 -4.65 23.93
N LEU A 247 28.44 -3.95 25.03
CA LEU A 247 27.92 -4.27 26.35
C LEU A 247 26.99 -3.15 26.82
N ASP A 248 26.04 -3.46 27.71
CA ASP A 248 25.27 -2.45 28.44
C ASP A 248 26.06 -1.93 29.67
N MET A 249 25.45 -1.01 30.41
CA MET A 249 26.06 -0.44 31.62
C MET A 249 26.26 -1.45 32.72
N ASP A 250 25.57 -2.60 32.66
CA ASP A 250 25.68 -3.73 33.62
C ASP A 250 26.61 -4.82 33.11
N PHE A 251 27.43 -4.53 32.05
CA PHE A 251 28.36 -5.45 31.39
C PHE A 251 27.69 -6.66 30.75
N ARG A 252 26.39 -6.60 30.44
CA ARG A 252 25.71 -7.68 29.71
C ARG A 252 25.94 -7.50 28.21
N LEU A 253 26.08 -8.62 27.53
CA LEU A 253 26.30 -8.64 26.09
C LEU A 253 25.03 -8.19 25.34
N ILE A 254 25.12 -7.04 24.67
CA ILE A 254 24.04 -6.52 23.79
C ILE A 254 24.23 -7.06 22.38
N ASP A 255 25.44 -6.90 21.79
CA ASP A 255 25.72 -7.30 20.41
C ASP A 255 27.21 -7.60 20.18
N MET A 256 27.50 -8.33 19.08
CA MET A 256 28.87 -8.59 18.63
C MET A 256 28.89 -8.77 17.11
N ASN A 257 29.94 -8.26 16.45
CA ASN A 257 30.11 -8.39 15.02
C ASN A 257 30.57 -9.80 14.61
N THR A 258 30.57 -10.06 13.30
CA THR A 258 30.98 -11.37 12.75
C THR A 258 32.43 -11.75 13.12
N ALA A 259 33.33 -10.78 13.19
CA ALA A 259 34.71 -11.02 13.62
C ALA A 259 34.80 -11.44 15.10
N ALA A 260 34.09 -10.70 16.00
CA ALA A 260 34.03 -11.07 17.42
C ALA A 260 33.43 -12.46 17.65
N LYS A 261 32.35 -12.83 16.92
CA LYS A 261 31.78 -14.19 16.98
C LYS A 261 32.77 -15.29 16.62
N LYS A 262 33.68 -14.97 15.69
CA LYS A 262 34.74 -15.92 15.26
C LYS A 262 35.82 -16.12 16.30
N TYR A 263 36.21 -15.02 16.99
CA TYR A 263 37.24 -15.05 18.04
C TYR A 263 36.71 -15.50 19.40
N PHE A 264 35.47 -15.16 19.74
CA PHE A 264 34.86 -15.43 21.05
C PHE A 264 33.71 -16.44 20.93
N ARG A 265 33.92 -17.57 20.26
CA ARG A 265 32.92 -18.64 20.12
C ARG A 265 32.14 -19.02 21.38
N PRO A 266 32.74 -19.08 22.59
CA PRO A 266 32.02 -19.38 23.83
C PRO A 266 31.01 -18.28 24.23
N LEU A 267 31.28 -16.99 23.94
CA LEU A 267 30.40 -15.87 24.24
C LEU A 267 29.18 -15.79 23.27
N ALA A 268 29.29 -16.35 22.07
CA ALA A 268 28.20 -16.40 21.13
C ALA A 268 27.04 -17.31 21.56
N LEU A 269 27.28 -18.23 22.50
CA LEU A 269 26.29 -19.15 23.07
C LEU A 269 25.50 -18.54 24.23
N LEU A 270 25.92 -17.36 24.75
CA LEU A 270 25.26 -16.68 25.87
C LEU A 270 24.15 -15.72 25.44
N LYS A 271 23.87 -15.61 24.13
CA LYS A 271 22.81 -14.77 23.57
C LYS A 271 21.53 -15.59 23.40
N ASN A 272 20.93 -16.05 24.50
CA ASN A 272 19.56 -16.63 24.50
C ASN A 272 18.64 -15.77 25.38
#